data_2b2c0aa6d453581667444898f988276a
#
_entry.id   2b2c0aa6d453581667444898f988276a
#
_cell.length_a   1.000
_cell.length_b   1.000
_cell.length_c   1.000
_cell.angle_alpha   90.00
_cell.angle_beta   90.00
_cell.angle_gamma   90.00
#
_symmetry.space_group_name_H-M   'P 1'
#
loop_
_entity.id
_entity.type
_entity.pdbx_description
1 polymer ?
#
loop_
_entity_poly.entity_id
_entity_poly.type
_entity_poly.pdbx_seq_one_letter_code
_entity_poly.pdbx_strand_id
1 'polypeptide(L)'
;MNKARVIAFYLPQFHPIPENDRWWMKGFTEWTNVGKARPLFPGHYQPKVPADLGYYDLRVPETRKAQADMAKEYGIEGFCYWHYWFGNGKRLLERPFNEVLSSDEPDFPFCLAWANESWRGFYHGIKSKDTLINQLYPGEQDYIADFHEVLPAFKDHRYITVDEKPLFMVYHPLDHPEMKEFIELWRTLAVQNGLKGVYFIGQTYHLKEEKERLMKMGFDAINVVRLFDFEKKAALTYKYAKWKHKIFRIPKVVEYKKASSFFVGDEEYEENIIPTIIPNWDHSPRSRGKSLVLNHAEPSYFARHMKEAIKRIENKPLDHRLAFVKSWNEWAEGNYLEPDLHYGKRYLEVIKKNVVEG
;
A
#
# COMPACT_ATOMS: atom_id res chain seq x y z
N MET A 1 -17.09 -17.19 9.75
CA MET A 1 -17.01 -15.94 8.94
C MET A 1 -15.77 -15.19 9.36
N ASN A 2 -15.03 -14.63 8.40
CA ASN A 2 -13.86 -13.82 8.72
C ASN A 2 -14.28 -12.60 9.57
N LYS A 3 -13.45 -12.26 10.57
CA LYS A 3 -13.71 -11.10 11.44
C LYS A 3 -13.50 -9.76 10.73
N ALA A 4 -12.70 -9.75 9.68
CA ALA A 4 -12.38 -8.57 8.88
C ALA A 4 -12.11 -8.96 7.42
N ARG A 5 -12.28 -7.98 6.55
CA ARG A 5 -11.90 -7.99 5.15
C ARG A 5 -10.51 -7.36 5.03
N VAL A 6 -9.49 -8.19 4.92
CA VAL A 6 -8.08 -7.75 4.91
C VAL A 6 -7.57 -7.71 3.49
N ILE A 7 -7.26 -6.52 2.99
CA ILE A 7 -6.78 -6.26 1.63
C ILE A 7 -5.33 -5.79 1.70
N ALA A 8 -4.44 -6.37 0.90
CA ALA A 8 -3.03 -5.99 0.93
C ALA A 8 -2.65 -5.11 -0.28
N PHE A 9 -2.00 -3.97 -0.05
CA PHE A 9 -1.42 -3.18 -1.13
C PHE A 9 -0.39 -3.99 -1.89
N TYR A 10 -0.41 -3.88 -3.21
CA TYR A 10 0.42 -4.65 -4.12
C TYR A 10 1.22 -3.75 -5.06
N LEU A 11 2.55 -3.84 -4.96
CA LEU A 11 3.47 -3.08 -5.80
C LEU A 11 3.80 -3.85 -7.09
N PRO A 12 3.47 -3.33 -8.28
CA PRO A 12 3.74 -4.01 -9.55
C PRO A 12 5.17 -3.82 -10.08
N GLN A 13 6.10 -3.22 -9.32
CA GLN A 13 7.43 -2.79 -9.80
C GLN A 13 8.51 -3.89 -9.72
N PHE A 14 8.13 -5.15 -9.93
CA PHE A 14 9.06 -6.29 -9.95
C PHE A 14 9.24 -6.89 -11.35
N HIS A 15 9.25 -6.00 -12.36
CA HIS A 15 9.63 -6.29 -13.74
C HIS A 15 10.26 -5.05 -14.38
N PRO A 16 11.20 -5.19 -15.33
CA PRO A 16 11.80 -4.03 -15.98
C PRO A 16 10.81 -3.34 -16.92
N ILE A 17 10.89 -2.02 -16.95
CA ILE A 17 10.18 -1.16 -17.89
C ILE A 17 11.15 -0.17 -18.54
N PRO A 18 10.89 0.29 -19.78
CA PRO A 18 11.80 1.21 -20.48
C PRO A 18 12.08 2.51 -19.74
N GLU A 19 11.11 3.01 -18.98
CA GLU A 19 11.25 4.21 -18.15
C GLU A 19 12.25 3.99 -17.04
N ASN A 20 12.13 2.90 -16.28
CA ASN A 20 13.06 2.55 -15.19
C ASN A 20 14.48 2.29 -15.73
N ASP A 21 14.59 1.68 -16.92
CA ASP A 21 15.88 1.45 -17.57
C ASP A 21 16.60 2.77 -17.89
N ARG A 22 15.86 3.80 -18.32
CA ARG A 22 16.40 5.14 -18.59
C ARG A 22 16.74 5.92 -17.33
N TRP A 23 15.89 5.81 -16.30
CA TRP A 23 16.04 6.61 -15.07
C TRP A 23 17.10 6.07 -14.12
N TRP A 24 17.23 4.75 -14.06
CA TRP A 24 18.06 4.09 -13.05
C TRP A 24 19.20 3.30 -13.67
N MET A 25 18.88 2.22 -14.37
CA MET A 25 19.80 1.34 -15.06
C MET A 25 19.03 0.25 -15.80
N LYS A 26 19.60 -0.31 -16.86
CA LYS A 26 19.02 -1.41 -17.62
C LYS A 26 18.70 -2.60 -16.70
N GLY A 27 17.46 -3.08 -16.80
CA GLY A 27 16.97 -4.22 -15.99
C GLY A 27 16.58 -3.84 -14.56
N PHE A 28 16.39 -2.54 -14.26
CA PHE A 28 16.00 -2.12 -12.91
C PHE A 28 14.62 -2.62 -12.51
N THR A 29 14.54 -3.19 -11.30
CA THR A 29 13.31 -3.51 -10.57
C THR A 29 13.51 -3.16 -9.09
N GLU A 30 12.48 -3.28 -8.24
CA GLU A 30 12.64 -3.12 -6.80
C GLU A 30 13.68 -4.07 -6.19
N TRP A 31 13.89 -5.25 -6.78
CA TRP A 31 14.95 -6.17 -6.36
C TRP A 31 16.36 -5.56 -6.42
N THR A 32 16.58 -4.57 -7.31
CA THR A 32 17.85 -3.84 -7.36
C THR A 32 18.12 -3.07 -6.06
N ASN A 33 17.09 -2.49 -5.45
CA ASN A 33 17.20 -1.81 -4.17
C ASN A 33 17.40 -2.80 -3.02
N VAL A 34 16.63 -3.87 -3.00
CA VAL A 34 16.70 -4.93 -1.97
C VAL A 34 18.06 -5.63 -2.00
N GLY A 35 18.53 -6.05 -3.16
CA GLY A 35 19.79 -6.81 -3.29
C GLY A 35 21.04 -6.01 -2.94
N LYS A 36 21.03 -4.67 -3.12
CA LYS A 36 22.15 -3.80 -2.72
C LYS A 36 22.10 -3.33 -1.26
N ALA A 37 21.05 -3.68 -0.51
CA ALA A 37 20.91 -3.28 0.88
C ALA A 37 21.99 -3.94 1.75
N ARG A 38 22.36 -3.27 2.83
CA ARG A 38 23.35 -3.75 3.80
C ARG A 38 23.04 -3.21 5.20
N PRO A 39 23.51 -3.88 6.25
CA PRO A 39 23.40 -3.35 7.61
C PRO A 39 24.01 -1.95 7.72
N LEU A 40 23.31 -1.02 8.35
CA LEU A 40 23.76 0.36 8.56
C LEU A 40 24.05 0.67 10.03
N PHE A 41 23.76 -0.26 10.93
CA PHE A 41 24.07 -0.19 12.36
C PHE A 41 24.10 -1.61 12.96
N PRO A 42 24.70 -1.83 14.14
CA PRO A 42 24.72 -3.15 14.78
C PRO A 42 23.31 -3.70 15.02
N GLY A 43 23.08 -4.96 14.63
CA GLY A 43 21.78 -5.63 14.74
C GLY A 43 20.75 -5.23 13.68
N HIS A 44 21.10 -4.43 12.69
CA HIS A 44 20.21 -4.12 11.57
C HIS A 44 20.02 -5.32 10.66
N TYR A 45 18.78 -5.80 10.55
CA TYR A 45 18.42 -6.91 9.66
C TYR A 45 18.35 -6.43 8.19
N GLN A 46 19.45 -6.55 7.49
CA GLN A 46 19.63 -6.31 6.06
C GLN A 46 20.81 -7.16 5.52
N PRO A 47 20.81 -7.60 4.25
CA PRO A 47 19.68 -7.52 3.33
C PRO A 47 18.54 -8.46 3.74
N LYS A 48 17.32 -8.07 3.45
CA LYS A 48 16.15 -8.94 3.57
C LYS A 48 16.07 -9.81 2.33
N VAL A 49 16.01 -11.12 2.52
CA VAL A 49 16.07 -12.11 1.43
C VAL A 49 14.74 -12.86 1.36
N PRO A 50 14.06 -12.89 0.18
CA PRO A 50 12.83 -13.64 0.02
C PRO A 50 13.06 -15.14 0.19
N ALA A 51 12.08 -15.83 0.80
CA ALA A 51 12.08 -17.28 0.97
C ALA A 51 11.26 -17.96 -0.14
N ASP A 52 10.03 -18.35 0.15
CA ASP A 52 9.19 -19.24 -0.68
C ASP A 52 9.00 -18.77 -2.14
N LEU A 53 8.91 -17.46 -2.36
CA LEU A 53 8.65 -16.90 -3.69
C LEU A 53 9.93 -16.50 -4.45
N GLY A 54 11.08 -16.45 -3.75
CA GLY A 54 12.34 -16.03 -4.33
C GLY A 54 12.35 -14.59 -4.87
N TYR A 55 13.37 -14.26 -5.67
CA TYR A 55 13.47 -13.01 -6.42
C TYR A 55 12.72 -13.15 -7.75
N TYR A 56 11.45 -12.86 -7.74
CA TYR A 56 10.53 -13.12 -8.84
C TYR A 56 10.47 -11.99 -9.87
N ASP A 57 9.86 -12.31 -11.02
CA ASP A 57 9.42 -11.36 -12.05
C ASP A 57 7.90 -11.45 -12.19
N LEU A 58 7.20 -10.34 -12.07
CA LEU A 58 5.73 -10.31 -12.12
C LEU A 58 5.14 -10.52 -13.53
N ARG A 59 5.97 -10.64 -14.56
CA ARG A 59 5.53 -11.08 -15.90
C ARG A 59 5.27 -12.59 -15.95
N VAL A 60 5.77 -13.34 -14.96
CA VAL A 60 5.60 -14.80 -14.86
C VAL A 60 4.24 -15.11 -14.20
N PRO A 61 3.29 -15.74 -14.92
CA PRO A 61 1.95 -16.01 -14.38
C PRO A 61 1.97 -16.91 -13.13
N GLU A 62 2.86 -17.88 -13.09
CA GLU A 62 3.03 -18.80 -11.98
C GLU A 62 3.42 -18.08 -10.68
N THR A 63 4.20 -17.01 -10.80
CA THR A 63 4.55 -16.15 -9.65
C THR A 63 3.29 -15.47 -9.10
N ARG A 64 2.50 -14.82 -9.96
CA ARG A 64 1.26 -14.15 -9.55
C ARG A 64 0.26 -15.11 -8.92
N LYS A 65 0.17 -16.33 -9.48
CA LYS A 65 -0.66 -17.39 -8.91
C LYS A 65 -0.14 -17.84 -7.54
N ALA A 66 1.14 -18.08 -7.38
CA ALA A 66 1.73 -18.48 -6.10
C ALA A 66 1.53 -17.42 -5.00
N GLN A 67 1.63 -16.13 -5.35
CA GLN A 67 1.34 -15.02 -4.44
C GLN A 67 -0.13 -15.03 -4.01
N ALA A 68 -1.06 -15.18 -4.95
CA ALA A 68 -2.49 -15.20 -4.69
C ALA A 68 -2.90 -16.43 -3.84
N ASP A 69 -2.41 -17.62 -4.18
CA ASP A 69 -2.65 -18.85 -3.43
C ASP A 69 -2.18 -18.72 -1.99
N MET A 70 -0.98 -18.16 -1.78
CA MET A 70 -0.44 -17.88 -0.45
C MET A 70 -1.28 -16.86 0.29
N ALA A 71 -1.65 -15.75 -0.31
CA ALA A 71 -2.48 -14.73 0.32
C ALA A 71 -3.84 -15.30 0.76
N LYS A 72 -4.49 -16.07 -0.10
CA LYS A 72 -5.77 -16.75 0.15
C LYS A 72 -5.67 -17.75 1.30
N GLU A 73 -4.59 -18.56 1.35
CA GLU A 73 -4.35 -19.54 2.42
C GLU A 73 -4.29 -18.88 3.80
N TYR A 74 -3.77 -17.66 3.88
CA TYR A 74 -3.58 -16.94 5.14
C TYR A 74 -4.66 -15.89 5.44
N GLY A 75 -5.79 -15.89 4.70
CA GLY A 75 -6.97 -15.08 5.02
C GLY A 75 -6.92 -13.64 4.54
N ILE A 76 -6.05 -13.33 3.59
CA ILE A 76 -6.11 -12.07 2.85
C ILE A 76 -7.22 -12.18 1.82
N GLU A 77 -8.13 -11.21 1.80
CA GLU A 77 -9.28 -11.21 0.88
C GLU A 77 -8.85 -10.95 -0.55
N GLY A 78 -7.92 -10.02 -0.76
CA GLY A 78 -7.47 -9.65 -2.10
C GLY A 78 -6.31 -8.66 -2.12
N PHE A 79 -5.86 -8.34 -3.32
CA PHE A 79 -4.80 -7.38 -3.55
C PHE A 79 -5.34 -6.02 -3.99
N CYS A 80 -4.81 -4.94 -3.42
CA CYS A 80 -5.02 -3.57 -3.86
C CYS A 80 -3.83 -3.14 -4.71
N TYR A 81 -3.97 -3.23 -6.04
CA TYR A 81 -2.89 -2.87 -6.96
C TYR A 81 -2.71 -1.36 -7.04
N TRP A 82 -1.46 -0.90 -6.97
CA TRP A 82 -1.14 0.48 -7.30
C TRP A 82 -1.38 0.72 -8.78
N HIS A 83 -2.34 1.60 -9.11
CA HIS A 83 -2.67 2.08 -10.44
C HIS A 83 -1.95 3.40 -10.68
N TYR A 84 -1.12 3.45 -11.72
CA TYR A 84 -0.32 4.61 -12.07
C TYR A 84 -0.87 5.26 -13.33
N TRP A 85 -1.74 6.24 -13.17
CA TRP A 85 -2.25 7.12 -14.22
C TRP A 85 -1.71 8.53 -13.99
N PHE A 86 -0.83 8.99 -14.90
CA PHE A 86 -0.13 10.28 -14.77
C PHE A 86 -0.81 11.41 -15.55
N GLY A 87 -1.97 11.18 -16.14
CA GLY A 87 -2.69 12.08 -17.03
C GLY A 87 -2.30 11.92 -18.50
N ASN A 88 -3.17 12.41 -19.40
CA ASN A 88 -3.03 12.30 -20.84
C ASN A 88 -2.81 10.85 -21.34
N GLY A 89 -3.48 9.89 -20.72
CA GLY A 89 -3.36 8.46 -21.04
C GLY A 89 -2.02 7.81 -20.67
N LYS A 90 -1.14 8.49 -19.94
CA LYS A 90 0.17 7.93 -19.57
C LYS A 90 0.04 7.03 -18.36
N ARG A 91 0.33 5.74 -18.57
CA ARG A 91 0.40 4.70 -17.53
C ARG A 91 1.82 4.18 -17.36
N LEU A 92 2.12 3.64 -16.20
CA LEU A 92 3.35 2.90 -15.92
C LEU A 92 3.03 1.66 -15.08
N LEU A 93 3.84 0.60 -15.24
CA LEU A 93 3.76 -0.65 -14.46
C LEU A 93 2.42 -1.40 -14.59
N GLU A 94 1.61 -1.08 -15.58
CA GLU A 94 0.27 -1.63 -15.79
C GLU A 94 0.27 -3.11 -16.19
N ARG A 95 1.39 -3.62 -16.74
CA ARG A 95 1.47 -4.94 -17.36
C ARG A 95 1.03 -6.10 -16.43
N PRO A 96 1.52 -6.23 -15.17
CA PRO A 96 1.10 -7.34 -14.32
C PRO A 96 -0.40 -7.37 -14.06
N PHE A 97 -1.00 -6.19 -13.82
CA PHE A 97 -2.44 -6.08 -13.59
C PHE A 97 -3.24 -6.37 -14.87
N ASN A 98 -2.83 -5.80 -16.01
CA ASN A 98 -3.50 -6.04 -17.29
C ASN A 98 -3.48 -7.54 -17.68
N GLU A 99 -2.37 -8.25 -17.40
CA GLU A 99 -2.30 -9.70 -17.62
C GLU A 99 -3.20 -10.49 -16.67
N VAL A 100 -3.34 -10.09 -15.40
CA VAL A 100 -4.30 -10.68 -14.45
C VAL A 100 -5.73 -10.49 -14.95
N LEU A 101 -6.07 -9.28 -15.40
CA LEU A 101 -7.41 -8.96 -15.88
C LEU A 101 -7.76 -9.72 -17.17
N SER A 102 -6.83 -9.78 -18.13
CA SER A 102 -7.09 -10.39 -19.45
C SER A 102 -7.04 -11.92 -19.45
N SER A 103 -6.31 -12.54 -18.52
CA SER A 103 -6.17 -14.00 -18.42
C SER A 103 -7.21 -14.66 -17.52
N ASP A 104 -7.98 -13.89 -16.77
CA ASP A 104 -8.87 -14.36 -15.72
C ASP A 104 -8.16 -15.15 -14.59
N GLU A 105 -6.84 -15.05 -14.51
CA GLU A 105 -5.98 -15.76 -13.56
C GLU A 105 -4.95 -14.81 -12.90
N PRO A 106 -4.68 -14.96 -11.60
CA PRO A 106 -5.28 -15.92 -10.66
C PRO A 106 -6.72 -15.55 -10.30
N ASP A 107 -7.56 -16.56 -10.01
CA ASP A 107 -8.88 -16.35 -9.40
C ASP A 107 -8.74 -15.90 -7.95
N PHE A 108 -8.43 -14.63 -7.80
CA PHE A 108 -8.19 -13.98 -6.52
C PHE A 108 -8.68 -12.54 -6.54
N PRO A 109 -9.44 -12.08 -5.53
CA PRO A 109 -10.02 -10.74 -5.53
C PRO A 109 -8.98 -9.62 -5.59
N PHE A 110 -9.36 -8.51 -6.22
CA PHE A 110 -8.52 -7.33 -6.34
C PHE A 110 -9.32 -6.03 -6.36
N CYS A 111 -8.65 -4.93 -6.07
CA CYS A 111 -9.11 -3.57 -6.31
C CYS A 111 -7.93 -2.70 -6.72
N LEU A 112 -8.19 -1.43 -7.02
CA LEU A 112 -7.20 -0.47 -7.46
C LEU A 112 -7.03 0.68 -6.47
N ALA A 113 -5.80 1.16 -6.36
CA ALA A 113 -5.46 2.41 -5.67
C ALA A 113 -4.69 3.32 -6.62
N TRP A 114 -5.24 4.47 -6.95
CA TRP A 114 -4.56 5.47 -7.76
C TRP A 114 -3.42 6.12 -6.98
N ALA A 115 -2.18 5.80 -7.39
CA ALA A 115 -0.96 6.39 -6.85
C ALA A 115 -0.68 7.74 -7.53
N ASN A 116 -1.54 8.72 -7.26
CA ASN A 116 -1.57 10.02 -7.91
C ASN A 116 -0.48 10.97 -7.38
N GLU A 117 0.78 10.58 -7.57
CA GLU A 117 1.93 11.43 -7.20
C GLU A 117 2.99 11.48 -8.31
N SER A 118 3.70 12.60 -8.40
CA SER A 118 4.85 12.74 -9.32
C SER A 118 6.04 11.92 -8.82
N TRP A 119 6.69 11.16 -9.70
CA TRP A 119 7.90 10.44 -9.32
C TRP A 119 9.14 11.33 -9.39
N ARG A 120 9.95 11.23 -8.35
CA ARG A 120 11.18 12.01 -8.21
C ARG A 120 12.37 11.10 -7.95
N GLY A 121 13.53 11.46 -8.52
CA GLY A 121 14.75 10.66 -8.44
C GLY A 121 15.21 10.29 -7.03
N PHE A 122 14.96 11.13 -6.03
CA PHE A 122 15.41 10.87 -4.66
C PHE A 122 14.67 9.71 -3.96
N TYR A 123 13.46 9.32 -4.40
CA TYR A 123 12.74 8.20 -3.81
C TYR A 123 13.49 6.88 -3.93
N HIS A 124 14.35 6.74 -4.94
CA HIS A 124 15.16 5.55 -5.16
C HIS A 124 16.66 5.79 -4.97
N GLY A 125 17.03 6.84 -4.24
CA GLY A 125 18.41 7.10 -3.84
C GLY A 125 19.29 7.79 -4.89
N ILE A 126 18.74 8.34 -5.97
CA ILE A 126 19.46 9.27 -6.85
C ILE A 126 19.60 10.61 -6.14
N LYS A 127 20.76 11.26 -6.33
CA LYS A 127 21.02 12.59 -5.75
C LYS A 127 20.23 13.71 -6.45
N SER A 128 19.69 13.45 -7.64
CA SER A 128 18.89 14.43 -8.39
C SER A 128 17.54 14.65 -7.69
N LYS A 129 17.14 15.91 -7.62
CA LYS A 129 15.78 16.32 -7.23
C LYS A 129 14.84 16.40 -8.43
N ASP A 130 15.31 16.02 -9.61
CA ASP A 130 14.55 16.13 -10.84
C ASP A 130 13.29 15.26 -10.78
N THR A 131 12.21 15.79 -11.29
CA THR A 131 10.98 15.04 -11.49
C THR A 131 11.17 14.14 -12.70
N LEU A 132 10.95 12.84 -12.52
CA LEU A 132 11.07 11.83 -13.57
C LEU A 132 9.82 11.79 -14.44
N ILE A 133 8.66 11.90 -13.80
CA ILE A 133 7.36 12.04 -14.44
C ILE A 133 6.44 12.85 -13.51
N ASN A 134 5.73 13.81 -14.08
CA ASN A 134 4.76 14.61 -13.35
C ASN A 134 3.40 13.93 -13.31
N GLN A 135 2.75 13.96 -12.16
CA GLN A 135 1.32 13.73 -12.06
C GLN A 135 0.60 14.96 -12.62
N LEU A 136 -0.23 14.76 -13.61
CA LEU A 136 -1.04 15.80 -14.25
C LEU A 136 -2.52 15.52 -13.99
N TYR A 137 -3.31 16.57 -13.99
CA TYR A 137 -4.76 16.53 -13.89
C TYR A 137 -5.36 17.37 -15.03
N PRO A 138 -5.40 16.80 -16.27
CA PRO A 138 -5.75 17.57 -17.47
C PRO A 138 -7.23 17.98 -17.59
N GLY A 139 -8.08 17.49 -16.68
CA GLY A 139 -9.50 17.79 -16.65
C GLY A 139 -10.39 16.65 -17.15
N GLU A 140 -11.66 16.94 -17.36
CA GLU A 140 -12.76 15.99 -17.54
C GLU A 140 -12.50 14.92 -18.59
N GLN A 141 -11.95 15.26 -19.75
CA GLN A 141 -11.70 14.28 -20.84
C GLN A 141 -10.68 13.21 -20.43
N ASP A 142 -9.67 13.58 -19.66
CA ASP A 142 -8.69 12.65 -19.13
C ASP A 142 -9.30 11.77 -18.03
N TYR A 143 -10.16 12.34 -17.18
CA TYR A 143 -10.86 11.57 -16.14
C TYR A 143 -11.83 10.54 -16.75
N ILE A 144 -12.49 10.87 -17.87
CA ILE A 144 -13.32 9.94 -18.66
C ILE A 144 -12.44 8.82 -19.25
N ALA A 145 -11.27 9.17 -19.81
CA ALA A 145 -10.36 8.19 -20.37
C ALA A 145 -9.84 7.20 -19.31
N ASP A 146 -9.44 7.69 -18.14
CA ASP A 146 -9.02 6.84 -17.01
C ASP A 146 -10.16 5.93 -16.53
N PHE A 147 -11.39 6.48 -16.41
CA PHE A 147 -12.56 5.67 -16.06
C PHE A 147 -12.77 4.50 -17.03
N HIS A 148 -12.71 4.76 -18.34
CA HIS A 148 -12.90 3.71 -19.35
C HIS A 148 -11.75 2.70 -19.38
N GLU A 149 -10.55 3.10 -18.99
CA GLU A 149 -9.41 2.19 -18.83
C GLU A 149 -9.62 1.21 -17.67
N VAL A 150 -10.19 1.66 -16.56
CA VAL A 150 -10.43 0.80 -15.38
C VAL A 150 -11.81 0.12 -15.40
N LEU A 151 -12.74 0.53 -16.25
CA LEU A 151 -14.08 -0.02 -16.33
C LEU A 151 -14.15 -1.55 -16.55
N PRO A 152 -13.29 -2.16 -17.40
CA PRO A 152 -13.24 -3.63 -17.52
C PRO A 152 -12.93 -4.31 -16.17
N ALA A 153 -12.04 -3.72 -15.37
CA ALA A 153 -11.73 -4.23 -14.04
C ALA A 153 -12.93 -4.10 -13.09
N PHE A 154 -13.63 -2.98 -13.07
CA PHE A 154 -14.84 -2.78 -12.25
C PHE A 154 -15.97 -3.78 -12.57
N LYS A 155 -16.01 -4.31 -13.79
CA LYS A 155 -16.97 -5.33 -14.24
C LYS A 155 -16.51 -6.77 -14.02
N ASP A 156 -15.25 -6.97 -13.62
CA ASP A 156 -14.70 -8.29 -13.34
C ASP A 156 -15.32 -8.86 -12.05
N HIS A 157 -15.70 -10.13 -12.06
CA HIS A 157 -16.34 -10.79 -10.91
C HIS A 157 -15.44 -10.86 -9.67
N ARG A 158 -14.12 -10.75 -9.84
CA ARG A 158 -13.12 -10.72 -8.76
C ARG A 158 -12.95 -9.33 -8.14
N TYR A 159 -13.54 -8.29 -8.75
CA TYR A 159 -13.33 -6.93 -8.25
C TYR A 159 -13.95 -6.74 -6.87
N ILE A 160 -13.19 -6.26 -5.90
CA ILE A 160 -13.65 -6.03 -4.53
C ILE A 160 -14.67 -4.89 -4.52
N THR A 161 -15.84 -5.16 -3.93
CA THR A 161 -16.93 -4.20 -3.78
C THR A 161 -17.24 -3.91 -2.32
N VAL A 162 -17.82 -2.75 -2.06
CA VAL A 162 -18.48 -2.35 -0.81
C VAL A 162 -19.84 -1.80 -1.17
N ASP A 163 -20.91 -2.29 -0.51
CA ASP A 163 -22.30 -1.94 -0.85
C ASP A 163 -22.60 -2.13 -2.36
N GLU A 164 -22.05 -3.22 -2.95
CA GLU A 164 -22.13 -3.56 -4.38
C GLU A 164 -21.51 -2.51 -5.34
N LYS A 165 -20.71 -1.59 -4.84
CA LYS A 165 -19.97 -0.60 -5.63
C LYS A 165 -18.50 -1.00 -5.69
N PRO A 166 -17.82 -0.98 -6.87
CA PRO A 166 -16.40 -1.22 -6.96
C PRO A 166 -15.62 -0.23 -6.09
N LEU A 167 -14.68 -0.76 -5.30
CA LEU A 167 -13.83 0.01 -4.40
C LEU A 167 -12.69 0.65 -5.19
N PHE A 168 -12.54 1.98 -5.10
CA PHE A 168 -11.43 2.69 -5.70
C PHE A 168 -10.78 3.63 -4.67
N MET A 169 -9.46 3.44 -4.44
CA MET A 169 -8.72 4.27 -3.50
C MET A 169 -7.93 5.37 -4.22
N VAL A 170 -7.84 6.55 -3.60
CA VAL A 170 -6.97 7.65 -4.04
C VAL A 170 -5.90 7.90 -2.98
N TYR A 171 -4.62 7.83 -3.37
CA TYR A 171 -3.47 7.91 -2.46
C TYR A 171 -3.25 9.32 -1.90
N HIS A 172 -3.23 10.34 -2.76
CA HIS A 172 -3.10 11.75 -2.39
C HIS A 172 -4.33 12.58 -2.82
N PRO A 173 -5.48 12.39 -2.16
CA PRO A 173 -6.74 13.00 -2.59
C PRO A 173 -6.71 14.53 -2.59
N LEU A 174 -5.91 15.14 -1.70
CA LEU A 174 -5.83 16.59 -1.57
C LEU A 174 -4.91 17.27 -2.60
N ASP A 175 -4.11 16.49 -3.33
CA ASP A 175 -3.24 16.99 -4.40
C ASP A 175 -4.00 17.16 -5.72
N HIS A 176 -5.20 16.55 -5.83
CA HIS A 176 -6.05 16.68 -7.01
C HIS A 176 -6.89 17.96 -6.91
N PRO A 177 -6.79 18.89 -7.86
CA PRO A 177 -7.45 20.18 -7.76
C PRO A 177 -8.98 20.11 -7.85
N GLU A 178 -9.52 19.14 -8.60
CA GLU A 178 -10.94 18.94 -8.91
C GLU A 178 -11.44 17.57 -8.40
N MET A 179 -11.02 17.16 -7.20
CA MET A 179 -11.31 15.82 -6.66
C MET A 179 -12.80 15.57 -6.49
N LYS A 180 -13.56 16.57 -6.11
CA LYS A 180 -15.02 16.44 -5.94
C LYS A 180 -15.69 16.17 -7.28
N GLU A 181 -15.35 16.95 -8.29
CA GLU A 181 -15.86 16.85 -9.66
C GLU A 181 -15.47 15.50 -10.28
N PHE A 182 -14.24 15.04 -10.04
CA PHE A 182 -13.76 13.72 -10.44
C PHE A 182 -14.62 12.60 -9.84
N ILE A 183 -14.90 12.64 -8.53
CA ILE A 183 -15.74 11.65 -7.84
C ILE A 183 -17.18 11.66 -8.39
N GLU A 184 -17.78 12.83 -8.57
CA GLU A 184 -19.15 12.97 -9.10
C GLU A 184 -19.24 12.45 -10.54
N LEU A 185 -18.26 12.77 -11.38
CA LEU A 185 -18.16 12.29 -12.76
C LEU A 185 -18.06 10.76 -12.82
N TRP A 186 -17.15 10.18 -12.06
CA TRP A 186 -16.95 8.73 -12.09
C TRP A 186 -18.17 7.95 -11.56
N ARG A 187 -18.87 8.47 -10.56
CA ARG A 187 -20.14 7.89 -10.10
C ARG A 187 -21.21 7.93 -11.19
N THR A 188 -21.30 9.04 -11.91
CA THR A 188 -22.21 9.19 -13.04
C THR A 188 -21.90 8.20 -14.15
N LEU A 189 -20.62 8.12 -14.56
CA LEU A 189 -20.15 7.17 -15.57
C LEU A 189 -20.38 5.71 -15.15
N ALA A 190 -20.17 5.38 -13.89
CA ALA A 190 -20.42 4.03 -13.36
C ALA A 190 -21.88 3.63 -13.52
N VAL A 191 -22.80 4.50 -13.14
CA VAL A 191 -24.25 4.25 -13.29
C VAL A 191 -24.63 4.12 -14.78
N GLN A 192 -24.12 4.97 -15.65
CA GLN A 192 -24.34 4.89 -17.10
C GLN A 192 -23.83 3.56 -17.71
N ASN A 193 -22.83 2.94 -17.07
CA ASN A 193 -22.25 1.67 -17.50
C ASN A 193 -22.79 0.44 -16.75
N GLY A 194 -23.89 0.60 -15.98
CA GLY A 194 -24.62 -0.51 -15.33
C GLY A 194 -24.08 -0.89 -13.95
N LEU A 195 -23.20 -0.09 -13.35
CA LEU A 195 -22.74 -0.26 -11.96
C LEU A 195 -23.62 0.54 -10.99
N LYS A 196 -23.57 0.20 -9.67
CA LYS A 196 -24.30 0.97 -8.64
C LYS A 196 -23.60 2.27 -8.21
N GLY A 197 -22.52 2.67 -8.85
CA GLY A 197 -21.64 3.77 -8.53
C GLY A 197 -20.21 3.28 -8.29
N VAL A 198 -19.38 4.08 -7.62
CA VAL A 198 -18.03 3.72 -7.16
C VAL A 198 -17.92 4.04 -5.67
N TYR A 199 -17.34 3.13 -4.89
CA TYR A 199 -17.02 3.35 -3.48
C TYR A 199 -15.62 3.94 -3.38
N PHE A 200 -15.54 5.25 -3.09
CA PHE A 200 -14.28 5.98 -3.04
C PHE A 200 -13.67 6.00 -1.64
N ILE A 201 -12.40 5.62 -1.54
CA ILE A 201 -11.60 5.73 -0.32
C ILE A 201 -10.48 6.76 -0.52
N GLY A 202 -10.42 7.79 0.33
CA GLY A 202 -9.29 8.70 0.38
C GLY A 202 -8.24 8.23 1.39
N GLN A 203 -6.96 8.13 1.01
CA GLN A 203 -5.91 7.81 1.97
C GLN A 203 -5.35 9.07 2.62
N THR A 204 -5.00 9.00 3.92
CA THR A 204 -4.36 10.12 4.63
C THR A 204 -3.42 9.65 5.75
N TYR A 205 -2.39 10.47 6.01
CA TYR A 205 -1.51 10.39 7.18
C TYR A 205 -1.91 11.40 8.28
N HIS A 206 -2.90 12.28 8.02
CA HIS A 206 -3.26 13.44 8.85
C HIS A 206 -4.77 13.49 9.12
N LEU A 207 -5.34 12.38 9.59
CA LEU A 207 -6.78 12.21 9.71
C LEU A 207 -7.48 13.39 10.43
N LYS A 208 -6.92 13.87 11.55
CA LYS A 208 -7.55 14.93 12.34
C LYS A 208 -7.70 16.25 11.59
N GLU A 209 -6.71 16.54 10.75
CA GLU A 209 -6.64 17.77 9.98
C GLU A 209 -7.44 17.67 8.65
N GLU A 210 -7.60 16.48 8.10
CA GLU A 210 -8.06 16.29 6.72
C GLU A 210 -9.43 15.61 6.60
N LYS A 211 -9.92 14.93 7.65
CA LYS A 211 -11.17 14.16 7.64
C LYS A 211 -12.35 14.93 7.08
N GLU A 212 -12.65 16.10 7.64
CA GLU A 212 -13.81 16.88 7.18
C GLU A 212 -13.69 17.29 5.71
N ARG A 213 -12.48 17.65 5.27
CA ARG A 213 -12.23 18.05 3.88
C ARG A 213 -12.45 16.88 2.94
N LEU A 214 -11.92 15.70 3.26
CA LEU A 214 -12.10 14.48 2.46
C LEU A 214 -13.57 14.09 2.37
N MET A 215 -14.30 14.10 3.48
CA MET A 215 -15.72 13.77 3.47
C MET A 215 -16.54 14.77 2.65
N LYS A 216 -16.20 16.06 2.69
CA LYS A 216 -16.84 17.10 1.86
C LYS A 216 -16.55 16.97 0.36
N MET A 217 -15.45 16.32 -0.02
CA MET A 217 -15.14 16.00 -1.41
C MET A 217 -15.97 14.82 -1.94
N GLY A 218 -16.66 14.08 -1.07
CA GLY A 218 -17.53 12.98 -1.47
C GLY A 218 -16.93 11.60 -1.32
N PHE A 219 -15.81 11.42 -0.62
CA PHE A 219 -15.31 10.08 -0.27
C PHE A 219 -16.29 9.34 0.62
N ASP A 220 -16.50 8.04 0.38
CA ASP A 220 -17.34 7.18 1.20
C ASP A 220 -16.63 6.77 2.49
N ALA A 221 -15.30 6.59 2.42
CA ALA A 221 -14.46 6.25 3.57
C ALA A 221 -13.06 6.84 3.46
N ILE A 222 -12.32 6.77 4.58
CA ILE A 222 -10.95 7.25 4.69
C ILE A 222 -10.06 6.11 5.19
N ASN A 223 -9.03 5.76 4.43
CA ASN A 223 -7.96 4.89 4.89
C ASN A 223 -6.89 5.71 5.61
N VAL A 224 -6.68 5.44 6.89
CA VAL A 224 -5.71 6.17 7.70
C VAL A 224 -4.42 5.38 7.87
N VAL A 225 -3.28 6.03 7.57
CA VAL A 225 -1.94 5.47 7.73
C VAL A 225 -1.25 6.16 8.90
N ARG A 226 -1.17 5.51 10.05
CA ARG A 226 -0.57 6.08 11.28
C ARG A 226 0.92 5.78 11.45
N LEU A 227 1.61 5.46 10.35
CA LEU A 227 3.03 5.09 10.38
C LEU A 227 3.91 6.10 11.15
N PHE A 228 3.59 7.39 11.07
CA PHE A 228 4.39 8.48 11.66
C PHE A 228 3.79 9.08 12.94
N ASP A 229 2.68 8.57 13.44
CA ASP A 229 2.02 9.10 14.66
C ASP A 229 2.92 9.08 15.89
N PHE A 230 3.80 8.10 16.00
CA PHE A 230 4.79 8.01 17.08
C PHE A 230 5.75 9.20 17.12
N GLU A 231 5.99 9.90 16.01
CA GLU A 231 6.89 11.04 15.97
C GLU A 231 6.43 12.17 16.90
N LYS A 232 5.11 12.38 16.97
CA LYS A 232 4.47 13.35 17.87
C LYS A 232 4.20 12.72 19.23
N LYS A 233 3.58 11.52 19.26
CA LYS A 233 3.11 10.85 20.49
C LYS A 233 4.25 10.27 21.37
N ALA A 234 5.39 9.87 20.75
CA ALA A 234 6.60 9.41 21.43
C ALA A 234 7.79 10.36 21.17
N ALA A 235 7.58 11.65 21.29
CA ALA A 235 8.50 12.70 20.85
C ALA A 235 9.94 12.57 21.42
N LEU A 236 10.11 12.15 22.66
CA LEU A 236 11.44 11.95 23.27
C LEU A 236 12.22 10.83 22.56
N THR A 237 11.56 9.71 22.26
CA THR A 237 12.18 8.60 21.52
C THR A 237 12.59 9.03 20.13
N TYR A 238 11.73 9.76 19.43
CA TYR A 238 12.02 10.24 18.08
C TYR A 238 13.11 11.33 18.08
N LYS A 239 13.13 12.23 19.07
CA LYS A 239 14.21 13.20 19.27
C LYS A 239 15.56 12.50 19.48
N TYR A 240 15.59 11.42 20.26
CA TYR A 240 16.79 10.61 20.47
C TYR A 240 17.25 9.93 19.18
N ALA A 241 16.33 9.35 18.40
CA ALA A 241 16.65 8.77 17.10
C ALA A 241 17.22 9.83 16.12
N LYS A 242 16.62 11.04 16.10
CA LYS A 242 17.15 12.17 15.29
C LYS A 242 18.53 12.63 15.75
N TRP A 243 18.78 12.66 17.04
CA TRP A 243 20.09 12.99 17.60
C TRP A 243 21.15 11.97 17.16
N LYS A 244 20.87 10.66 17.30
CA LYS A 244 21.76 9.58 16.81
C LYS A 244 22.01 9.70 15.30
N HIS A 245 20.98 9.93 14.52
CA HIS A 245 21.08 10.13 13.08
C HIS A 245 22.05 11.28 12.74
N LYS A 246 21.93 12.42 13.44
CA LYS A 246 22.78 13.61 13.22
C LYS A 246 24.27 13.33 13.54
N ILE A 247 24.55 12.62 14.65
CA ILE A 247 25.92 12.36 15.11
C ILE A 247 26.57 11.22 14.32
N PHE A 248 25.89 10.07 14.23
CA PHE A 248 26.48 8.84 13.69
C PHE A 248 26.16 8.63 12.20
N ARG A 249 25.35 9.47 11.59
CA ARG A 249 24.89 9.36 10.19
C ARG A 249 24.23 8.01 9.84
N ILE A 250 23.68 7.35 10.87
CA ILE A 250 22.87 6.13 10.73
C ILE A 250 21.38 6.50 10.47
N PRO A 251 20.54 5.57 10.04
CA PRO A 251 19.09 5.81 9.96
C PRO A 251 18.47 6.32 11.27
N LYS A 252 17.29 6.94 11.17
CA LYS A 252 16.47 7.18 12.36
C LYS A 252 15.88 5.83 12.79
N VAL A 253 16.41 5.26 13.87
CA VAL A 253 16.03 3.93 14.34
C VAL A 253 15.06 4.09 15.52
N VAL A 254 13.89 3.47 15.41
CA VAL A 254 12.87 3.41 16.45
C VAL A 254 12.45 1.94 16.64
N GLU A 255 12.24 1.53 17.89
CA GLU A 255 11.74 0.17 18.16
C GLU A 255 10.31 0.00 17.65
N TYR A 256 10.06 -1.04 16.83
CA TYR A 256 8.74 -1.34 16.28
C TYR A 256 7.69 -1.49 17.38
N LYS A 257 8.01 -2.22 18.46
CA LYS A 257 7.15 -2.39 19.64
C LYS A 257 6.60 -1.06 20.16
N LYS A 258 7.42 0.00 20.12
CA LYS A 258 7.02 1.32 20.61
C LYS A 258 6.24 2.10 19.57
N ALA A 259 6.66 2.06 18.31
CA ALA A 259 5.97 2.75 17.23
C ALA A 259 4.57 2.15 16.99
N SER A 260 4.46 0.83 16.95
CA SER A 260 3.21 0.11 16.65
C SER A 260 2.09 0.34 17.68
N SER A 261 2.41 0.77 18.90
CA SER A 261 1.38 1.16 19.87
C SER A 261 0.59 2.42 19.48
N PHE A 262 1.00 3.11 18.43
CA PHE A 262 0.34 4.31 17.91
C PHE A 262 -0.25 4.12 16.50
N PHE A 263 -0.19 2.90 15.94
CA PHE A 263 -0.68 2.62 14.58
C PHE A 263 -2.18 2.46 14.47
N VAL A 264 -2.89 2.51 15.59
CA VAL A 264 -4.35 2.50 15.65
C VAL A 264 -4.82 3.58 16.62
N GLY A 265 -5.90 4.28 16.32
CA GLY A 265 -6.55 5.26 17.16
C GLY A 265 -7.99 4.86 17.53
N ASP A 266 -8.71 5.76 18.14
CA ASP A 266 -10.13 5.54 18.47
C ASP A 266 -11.03 5.95 17.30
N GLU A 267 -10.53 6.78 16.38
CA GLU A 267 -11.27 7.20 15.19
C GLU A 267 -11.61 6.00 14.28
N GLU A 268 -10.82 4.90 14.30
CA GLU A 268 -11.07 3.69 13.55
C GLU A 268 -12.30 2.89 14.02
N TYR A 269 -12.93 3.25 15.15
CA TYR A 269 -14.26 2.75 15.53
C TYR A 269 -15.38 3.33 14.67
N GLU A 270 -15.17 4.49 14.04
CA GLU A 270 -16.14 5.06 13.12
C GLU A 270 -16.24 4.19 11.85
N GLU A 271 -17.47 4.02 11.35
CA GLU A 271 -17.74 3.10 10.24
C GLU A 271 -16.90 3.39 9.00
N ASN A 272 -16.76 4.66 8.66
CA ASN A 272 -16.07 5.14 7.47
C ASN A 272 -14.55 5.38 7.65
N ILE A 273 -13.95 5.02 8.79
CA ILE A 273 -12.50 5.13 9.01
C ILE A 273 -11.87 3.73 8.99
N ILE A 274 -10.98 3.51 8.04
CA ILE A 274 -10.39 2.21 7.74
C ILE A 274 -8.92 2.20 8.22
N PRO A 275 -8.51 1.30 9.13
CA PRO A 275 -7.14 1.22 9.59
C PRO A 275 -6.19 0.71 8.51
N THR A 276 -4.92 1.15 8.60
CA THR A 276 -3.80 0.51 7.91
C THR A 276 -2.99 -0.33 8.88
N ILE A 277 -2.81 -1.60 8.54
CA ILE A 277 -2.00 -2.56 9.27
C ILE A 277 -0.58 -2.52 8.70
N ILE A 278 0.43 -2.31 9.56
CA ILE A 278 1.82 -2.11 9.15
C ILE A 278 2.67 -3.23 9.77
N PRO A 279 3.08 -4.25 8.98
CA PRO A 279 3.85 -5.40 9.51
C PRO A 279 5.26 -5.01 9.93
N ASN A 280 5.92 -4.20 9.15
CA ASN A 280 7.25 -3.65 9.42
C ASN A 280 7.50 -2.39 8.59
N TRP A 281 8.66 -1.72 8.80
CA TRP A 281 9.08 -0.58 8.01
C TRP A 281 10.60 -0.39 8.07
N ASP A 282 11.24 -0.46 6.91
CA ASP A 282 12.65 -0.18 6.76
C ASP A 282 12.96 0.37 5.37
N HIS A 283 12.97 1.68 5.26
CA HIS A 283 13.20 2.36 3.98
C HIS A 283 14.69 2.46 3.59
N SER A 284 15.57 1.75 4.32
CA SER A 284 17.03 1.85 4.09
C SER A 284 17.51 1.31 2.73
N PRO A 285 16.87 0.32 2.09
CA PRO A 285 17.26 -0.11 0.74
C PRO A 285 17.17 1.03 -0.29
N ARG A 286 16.16 1.91 -0.19
CA ARG A 286 16.00 3.08 -1.07
C ARG A 286 16.83 4.29 -0.60
N SER A 287 16.76 4.64 0.70
CA SER A 287 17.26 5.93 1.23
C SER A 287 18.51 5.83 2.10
N ARG A 288 19.05 4.63 2.32
CA ARG A 288 20.26 4.39 3.14
C ARG A 288 20.18 5.09 4.51
N GLY A 289 21.22 5.79 4.91
CA GLY A 289 21.28 6.49 6.20
C GLY A 289 20.24 7.59 6.43
N LYS A 290 19.52 8.05 5.40
CA LYS A 290 18.45 9.05 5.56
C LYS A 290 17.08 8.45 5.92
N SER A 291 16.98 7.14 5.97
CA SER A 291 15.74 6.40 6.21
C SER A 291 15.24 6.48 7.65
N LEU A 292 13.98 6.11 7.83
CA LEU A 292 13.41 5.62 9.08
C LEU A 292 13.46 4.08 9.05
N VAL A 293 13.86 3.48 10.18
CA VAL A 293 13.84 2.04 10.41
C VAL A 293 13.07 1.75 11.68
N LEU A 294 12.02 0.95 11.58
CA LEU A 294 11.36 0.35 12.73
C LEU A 294 12.05 -0.96 13.05
N ASN A 295 12.98 -0.91 14.00
CA ASN A 295 13.82 -2.06 14.35
C ASN A 295 13.07 -3.08 15.20
N HIS A 296 13.50 -4.35 15.15
CA HIS A 296 12.89 -5.48 15.86
C HIS A 296 11.37 -5.58 15.59
N ALA A 297 10.99 -5.50 14.32
CA ALA A 297 9.62 -5.73 13.88
C ALA A 297 9.30 -7.24 13.93
N GLU A 298 9.19 -7.77 15.15
CA GLU A 298 8.91 -9.20 15.35
C GLU A 298 7.43 -9.51 15.13
N PRO A 299 7.09 -10.71 14.60
CA PRO A 299 5.71 -11.16 14.42
C PRO A 299 4.85 -11.08 15.69
N SER A 300 5.45 -11.25 16.88
CA SER A 300 4.75 -11.11 18.17
C SER A 300 4.22 -9.69 18.44
N TYR A 301 4.98 -8.67 18.05
CA TYR A 301 4.54 -7.27 18.15
C TYR A 301 3.54 -6.91 17.05
N PHE A 302 3.74 -7.46 15.85
CA PHE A 302 2.77 -7.35 14.78
C PHE A 302 1.41 -7.97 15.16
N ALA A 303 1.40 -9.13 15.84
CA ALA A 303 0.18 -9.76 16.32
C ALA A 303 -0.63 -8.84 17.26
N ARG A 304 0.06 -8.08 18.12
CA ARG A 304 -0.60 -7.09 18.97
C ARG A 304 -1.24 -5.96 18.16
N HIS A 305 -0.49 -5.40 17.20
CA HIS A 305 -1.01 -4.37 16.31
C HIS A 305 -2.22 -4.86 15.52
N MET A 306 -2.13 -6.05 14.93
CA MET A 306 -3.20 -6.69 14.19
C MET A 306 -4.47 -6.85 15.04
N LYS A 307 -4.33 -7.37 16.28
CA LYS A 307 -5.43 -7.54 17.22
C LYS A 307 -6.13 -6.21 17.54
N GLU A 308 -5.36 -5.15 17.78
CA GLU A 308 -5.93 -3.82 18.05
C GLU A 308 -6.66 -3.27 16.81
N ALA A 309 -6.13 -3.45 15.60
CA ALA A 309 -6.80 -3.02 14.38
C ALA A 309 -8.14 -3.76 14.17
N ILE A 310 -8.16 -5.09 14.30
CA ILE A 310 -9.39 -5.90 14.19
C ILE A 310 -10.43 -5.47 15.21
N LYS A 311 -10.03 -5.26 16.48
CA LYS A 311 -10.94 -4.80 17.55
C LYS A 311 -11.67 -3.50 17.20
N ARG A 312 -11.05 -2.60 16.42
CA ARG A 312 -11.67 -1.33 16.01
C ARG A 312 -12.76 -1.51 14.95
N ILE A 313 -12.69 -2.60 14.18
CA ILE A 313 -13.58 -2.78 13.02
C ILE A 313 -14.56 -3.96 13.18
N GLU A 314 -14.36 -4.86 14.15
CA GLU A 314 -15.14 -6.10 14.30
C GLU A 314 -16.65 -5.89 14.51
N ASN A 315 -17.06 -4.71 15.03
CA ASN A 315 -18.46 -4.36 15.26
C ASN A 315 -19.11 -3.56 14.12
N LYS A 316 -18.36 -3.24 13.06
CA LYS A 316 -18.89 -2.58 11.85
C LYS A 316 -19.77 -3.56 11.05
N PRO A 317 -20.63 -3.06 10.14
CA PRO A 317 -21.29 -3.93 9.14
C PRO A 317 -20.26 -4.77 8.38
N LEU A 318 -20.63 -5.97 7.95
CA LEU A 318 -19.66 -6.91 7.34
C LEU A 318 -18.90 -6.31 6.16
N ASP A 319 -19.58 -5.61 5.27
CA ASP A 319 -18.98 -4.95 4.11
C ASP A 319 -17.97 -3.85 4.49
N HIS A 320 -18.16 -3.23 5.66
CA HIS A 320 -17.34 -2.13 6.16
C HIS A 320 -16.24 -2.57 7.14
N ARG A 321 -16.07 -3.88 7.39
CA ARG A 321 -14.98 -4.43 8.24
C ARG A 321 -13.64 -4.46 7.48
N LEU A 322 -13.34 -3.41 6.78
CA LEU A 322 -12.14 -3.28 5.94
C LEU A 322 -10.91 -2.95 6.79
N ALA A 323 -9.78 -3.56 6.42
CA ALA A 323 -8.44 -3.15 6.86
C ALA A 323 -7.46 -3.31 5.71
N PHE A 324 -6.62 -2.32 5.45
CA PHE A 324 -5.56 -2.42 4.45
C PHE A 324 -4.24 -2.80 5.10
N VAL A 325 -3.49 -3.73 4.50
CA VAL A 325 -2.12 -4.03 4.93
C VAL A 325 -1.15 -3.28 4.03
N LYS A 326 -0.28 -2.56 4.62
CA LYS A 326 0.82 -1.89 3.91
C LYS A 326 2.12 -2.66 4.20
N SER A 327 2.51 -3.57 3.28
CA SER A 327 1.88 -4.05 2.06
C SER A 327 2.06 -5.56 1.86
N TRP A 328 1.67 -6.12 0.73
CA TRP A 328 2.03 -7.49 0.35
C TRP A 328 3.54 -7.60 0.07
N ASN A 329 4.07 -6.73 -0.81
CA ASN A 329 5.38 -6.93 -1.43
C ASN A 329 6.27 -5.66 -1.55
N GLU A 330 6.12 -4.64 -0.73
CA GLU A 330 7.02 -3.47 -0.78
C GLU A 330 8.37 -3.71 -0.06
N TRP A 331 9.16 -4.64 -0.59
CA TRP A 331 10.44 -5.09 -0.04
C TRP A 331 11.45 -3.97 0.20
N ALA A 332 11.57 -3.02 -0.72
CA ALA A 332 12.56 -1.94 -0.59
C ALA A 332 12.17 -0.83 0.41
N GLU A 333 10.92 -0.83 0.87
CA GLU A 333 10.46 -0.04 2.02
C GLU A 333 10.40 -0.86 3.31
N GLY A 334 10.68 -2.17 3.21
CA GLY A 334 10.65 -3.08 4.32
C GLY A 334 9.25 -3.28 4.91
N ASN A 335 8.18 -2.99 4.18
CA ASN A 335 6.80 -3.21 4.57
C ASN A 335 6.17 -4.28 3.67
N TYR A 336 6.44 -5.53 3.97
CA TYR A 336 5.97 -6.68 3.19
C TYR A 336 5.46 -7.80 4.11
N LEU A 337 4.58 -8.64 3.55
CA LEU A 337 4.05 -9.85 4.19
C LEU A 337 4.65 -11.12 3.59
N GLU A 338 5.17 -11.06 2.38
CA GLU A 338 5.80 -12.21 1.72
C GLU A 338 6.88 -12.82 2.62
N PRO A 339 7.03 -14.16 2.63
CA PRO A 339 8.00 -14.84 3.49
C PRO A 339 9.45 -14.45 3.20
N ASP A 340 10.21 -14.11 4.23
CA ASP A 340 11.65 -13.90 4.17
C ASP A 340 12.41 -15.04 4.90
N LEU A 341 13.72 -15.14 4.67
CA LEU A 341 14.54 -16.20 5.30
C LEU A 341 14.63 -16.07 6.83
N HIS A 342 14.33 -14.92 7.42
CA HIS A 342 14.44 -14.70 8.85
C HIS A 342 13.16 -15.08 9.60
N TYR A 343 12.01 -14.61 9.12
CA TYR A 343 10.73 -14.85 9.77
C TYR A 343 9.88 -15.94 9.11
N GLY A 344 10.20 -16.34 7.86
CA GLY A 344 9.36 -17.28 7.12
C GLY A 344 7.93 -16.74 6.99
N LYS A 345 6.95 -17.60 7.19
CA LYS A 345 5.52 -17.26 7.07
C LYS A 345 4.90 -16.65 8.33
N ARG A 346 5.68 -16.38 9.38
CA ARG A 346 5.14 -15.97 10.70
C ARG A 346 4.27 -14.72 10.68
N TYR A 347 4.48 -13.77 9.77
CA TYR A 347 3.58 -12.63 9.60
C TYR A 347 2.23 -13.04 9.02
N LEU A 348 2.22 -13.94 8.06
CA LEU A 348 1.00 -14.50 7.45
C LEU A 348 0.22 -15.34 8.47
N GLU A 349 0.91 -16.16 9.29
CA GLU A 349 0.30 -16.92 10.40
C GLU A 349 -0.41 -16.00 11.40
N VAL A 350 0.15 -14.83 11.69
CA VAL A 350 -0.50 -13.82 12.53
C VAL A 350 -1.81 -13.34 11.91
N ILE A 351 -1.82 -13.08 10.59
CA ILE A 351 -3.04 -12.66 9.89
C ILE A 351 -4.08 -13.77 9.98
N LYS A 352 -3.74 -15.01 9.60
CA LYS A 352 -4.65 -16.16 9.62
C LYS A 352 -5.29 -16.34 10.99
N LYS A 353 -4.49 -16.31 12.04
CA LYS A 353 -4.95 -16.46 13.43
C LYS A 353 -5.94 -15.37 13.85
N ASN A 354 -5.77 -14.12 13.42
CA ASN A 354 -6.63 -13.02 13.83
C ASN A 354 -7.87 -12.83 12.94
N VAL A 355 -7.82 -13.26 11.70
CA VAL A 355 -8.90 -13.06 10.72
C VAL A 355 -9.77 -14.29 10.59
N VAL A 356 -9.18 -15.49 10.52
CA VAL A 356 -9.88 -16.75 10.20
C VAL A 356 -10.18 -17.57 11.44
N GLU A 357 -9.21 -17.72 12.35
CA GLU A 357 -9.26 -18.65 13.49
C GLU A 357 -9.70 -17.99 14.81
N GLY A 358 -9.83 -16.68 14.82
CA GLY A 358 -10.08 -15.90 16.03
C GLY A 358 -11.54 -15.88 16.52
#